data_776d41cddf6e4228ea51ba2c86280818
#
_entry.id   776d41cddf6e4228ea51ba2c86280818
#
_cell.length_a   1.000
_cell.length_b   1.000
_cell.length_c   1.000
_cell.angle_alpha   90.00
_cell.angle_beta   90.00
_cell.angle_gamma   90.00
#
_symmetry.space_group_name_H-M   'P 1'
#
loop_
_entity.id
_entity.type
_entity.pdbx_description
1 polymer ?
#
loop_
_entity_poly.entity_id
_entity_poly.type
_entity_poly.pdbx_seq_one_letter_code
_entity_poly.pdbx_strand_id
1 'polypeptide(L)'
;MKILLFDDHRLFGESLKKLLIESQFVSFCYYVEKENDFFRTFREKEFDIILLDINLKNSSEKNGFEILADILSINPDSKVVILSSYDMPIYKKMAFDKGAADFINKSVSMEELVERLKRVLCNKTYYNKIPNIEVLTEREIVILRAICKGDVKKKIAKNLFISERTLYNHIQNIYDKLEVSNTVEAYNKAIKLGYIEPLM
;
A
#
# COMPACT_ATOMS: atom_id res chain seq x y z
N MET A 1 24.11 -4.04 -3.81
CA MET A 1 22.85 -4.76 -3.49
C MET A 1 22.14 -5.23 -4.75
N LYS A 2 21.42 -6.35 -4.66
CA LYS A 2 20.59 -6.92 -5.72
C LYS A 2 19.13 -6.56 -5.45
N ILE A 3 18.44 -5.99 -6.43
CA ILE A 3 17.06 -5.53 -6.31
C ILE A 3 16.15 -6.25 -7.28
N LEU A 4 14.96 -6.68 -6.82
CA LEU A 4 13.85 -7.06 -7.66
C LEU A 4 12.81 -5.95 -7.61
N LEU A 5 12.49 -5.35 -8.77
CA LEU A 5 11.51 -4.28 -8.91
C LEU A 5 10.28 -4.81 -9.62
N PHE A 6 9.13 -4.68 -8.98
CA PHE A 6 7.81 -5.01 -9.55
C PHE A 6 6.93 -3.76 -9.62
N ASP A 7 6.63 -3.34 -10.84
CA ASP A 7 5.84 -2.15 -11.15
C ASP A 7 5.16 -2.33 -12.51
N ASP A 8 3.88 -2.04 -12.64
CA ASP A 8 3.14 -2.19 -13.90
C ASP A 8 3.30 -0.99 -14.86
N HIS A 9 3.99 0.07 -14.41
CA HIS A 9 4.31 1.23 -15.22
C HIS A 9 5.67 1.08 -15.89
N ARG A 10 5.71 0.53 -17.10
CA ARG A 10 6.93 0.19 -17.84
C ARG A 10 7.95 1.33 -17.90
N LEU A 11 7.51 2.53 -18.28
CA LEU A 11 8.41 3.67 -18.40
C LEU A 11 9.08 4.02 -17.06
N PHE A 12 8.33 3.98 -15.98
CA PHE A 12 8.84 4.23 -14.63
C PHE A 12 9.82 3.12 -14.21
N GLY A 13 9.43 1.85 -14.35
CA GLY A 13 10.25 0.70 -13.97
C GLY A 13 11.60 0.65 -14.70
N GLU A 14 11.60 0.80 -16.01
CA GLU A 14 12.84 0.83 -16.80
C GLU A 14 13.73 2.03 -16.46
N SER A 15 13.15 3.21 -16.24
CA SER A 15 13.88 4.41 -15.84
C SER A 15 14.49 4.26 -14.46
N LEU A 16 13.71 3.78 -13.49
CA LEU A 16 14.18 3.56 -12.12
C LEU A 16 15.28 2.51 -12.08
N LYS A 17 15.12 1.39 -12.79
CA LYS A 17 16.17 0.36 -12.93
C LYS A 17 17.50 0.95 -13.40
N LYS A 18 17.46 1.79 -14.45
CA LYS A 18 18.66 2.44 -14.99
C LYS A 18 19.33 3.32 -13.94
N LEU A 19 18.56 4.21 -13.30
CA LEU A 19 19.06 5.11 -12.27
C LEU A 19 19.63 4.36 -11.04
N LEU A 20 18.97 3.27 -10.61
CA LEU A 20 19.46 2.44 -9.52
C LEU A 20 20.82 1.83 -9.82
N ILE A 21 21.02 1.30 -11.04
CA ILE A 21 22.31 0.71 -11.46
C ILE A 21 23.40 1.79 -11.54
N GLU A 22 23.07 2.99 -12.02
CA GLU A 22 24.00 4.12 -12.07
C GLU A 22 24.45 4.62 -10.69
N SER A 23 23.68 4.34 -9.63
CA SER A 23 23.98 4.79 -8.26
C SER A 23 25.19 4.14 -7.59
N GLN A 24 25.88 3.19 -8.25
CA GLN A 24 27.03 2.41 -7.75
C GLN A 24 26.76 1.53 -6.50
N PHE A 25 25.63 1.70 -5.82
CA PHE A 25 25.23 0.88 -4.67
C PHE A 25 24.43 -0.36 -5.08
N VAL A 26 23.81 -0.31 -6.25
CA VAL A 26 23.02 -1.40 -6.81
C VAL A 26 23.87 -2.13 -7.81
N SER A 27 24.30 -3.34 -7.47
CA SER A 27 25.07 -4.19 -8.38
C SER A 27 24.21 -4.82 -9.47
N PHE A 28 22.91 -4.98 -9.18
CA PHE A 28 21.97 -5.60 -10.10
C PHE A 28 20.54 -5.20 -9.76
N CYS A 29 19.73 -4.83 -10.78
CA CYS A 29 18.30 -4.56 -10.65
C CYS A 29 17.52 -5.34 -11.71
N TYR A 30 16.65 -6.25 -11.25
CA TYR A 30 15.75 -7.00 -12.12
C TYR A 30 14.37 -6.34 -12.06
N TYR A 31 13.90 -5.89 -13.24
CA TYR A 31 12.59 -5.26 -13.37
C TYR A 31 11.61 -6.24 -14.01
N VAL A 32 10.41 -6.33 -13.48
CA VAL A 32 9.30 -7.14 -14.00
C VAL A 32 7.99 -6.35 -13.97
N GLU A 33 7.14 -6.62 -14.96
CA GLU A 33 5.85 -5.96 -15.14
C GLU A 33 4.66 -6.87 -14.78
N LYS A 34 4.86 -8.19 -14.71
CA LYS A 34 3.78 -9.17 -14.54
C LYS A 34 3.98 -10.02 -13.31
N GLU A 35 2.89 -10.32 -12.60
CA GLU A 35 2.91 -11.14 -11.37
C GLU A 35 3.58 -12.50 -11.56
N ASN A 36 3.24 -13.22 -12.63
CA ASN A 36 3.81 -14.55 -12.88
C ASN A 36 5.33 -14.51 -13.08
N ASP A 37 5.84 -13.50 -13.80
CA ASP A 37 7.28 -13.33 -14.01
C ASP A 37 7.97 -12.90 -12.72
N PHE A 38 7.28 -12.09 -11.89
CA PHE A 38 7.77 -11.71 -10.58
C PHE A 38 7.99 -12.92 -9.67
N PHE A 39 6.98 -13.75 -9.45
CA PHE A 39 7.10 -14.90 -8.56
C PHE A 39 8.04 -15.97 -9.09
N ARG A 40 8.14 -16.17 -10.42
CA ARG A 40 9.15 -17.03 -11.04
C ARG A 40 10.55 -16.51 -10.69
N THR A 41 10.84 -15.25 -10.97
CA THR A 41 12.14 -14.62 -10.71
C THR A 41 12.50 -14.61 -9.24
N PHE A 42 11.52 -14.33 -8.36
CA PHE A 42 11.69 -14.33 -6.91
C PHE A 42 12.09 -15.69 -6.34
N ARG A 43 11.57 -16.79 -6.92
CA ARG A 43 11.93 -18.16 -6.50
C ARG A 43 13.26 -18.64 -7.06
N GLU A 44 13.65 -18.16 -8.24
CA GLU A 44 14.86 -18.59 -8.93
C GLU A 44 16.13 -17.85 -8.49
N LYS A 45 15.99 -16.66 -7.91
CA LYS A 45 17.12 -15.77 -7.61
C LYS A 45 17.00 -15.16 -6.22
N GLU A 46 18.16 -14.84 -5.64
CA GLU A 46 18.25 -14.14 -4.36
C GLU A 46 18.36 -12.62 -4.57
N PHE A 47 17.57 -11.88 -3.80
CA PHE A 47 17.55 -10.43 -3.78
C PHE A 47 17.73 -9.90 -2.36
N ASP A 48 18.47 -8.79 -2.24
CA ASP A 48 18.65 -8.11 -0.96
C ASP A 48 17.43 -7.25 -0.59
N ILE A 49 16.77 -6.69 -1.61
CA ILE A 49 15.57 -5.85 -1.47
C ILE A 49 14.61 -6.13 -2.61
N ILE A 50 13.32 -6.12 -2.28
CA ILE A 50 12.21 -6.12 -3.24
C ILE A 50 11.57 -4.75 -3.21
N LEU A 51 11.53 -4.06 -4.36
CA LEU A 51 10.75 -2.84 -4.56
C LEU A 51 9.42 -3.22 -5.20
N LEU A 52 8.31 -2.87 -4.54
CA LEU A 52 6.97 -3.31 -4.91
C LEU A 52 6.03 -2.12 -5.03
N ASP A 53 5.43 -1.91 -6.20
CA ASP A 53 4.32 -0.96 -6.35
C ASP A 53 3.05 -1.48 -5.67
N ILE A 54 2.27 -0.56 -5.08
CA ILE A 54 0.95 -0.89 -4.52
C ILE A 54 -0.08 -1.08 -5.63
N ASN A 55 0.01 -0.29 -6.70
CA ASN A 55 -1.05 -0.17 -7.70
C ASN A 55 -0.71 -0.99 -8.96
N LEU A 56 -1.00 -2.27 -8.93
CA LEU A 56 -0.68 -3.24 -9.97
C LEU A 56 -1.88 -3.59 -10.88
N LYS A 57 -2.82 -2.65 -11.09
CA LYS A 57 -4.11 -2.89 -11.77
C LYS A 57 -4.00 -3.47 -13.18
N ASN A 58 -2.88 -3.21 -13.88
CA ASN A 58 -2.68 -3.67 -15.25
C ASN A 58 -1.93 -5.00 -15.35
N SER A 59 -1.38 -5.50 -14.25
CA SER A 59 -0.44 -6.63 -14.25
C SER A 59 -0.78 -7.76 -13.31
N SER A 60 -1.73 -7.54 -12.39
CA SER A 60 -2.16 -8.50 -11.38
C SER A 60 -3.63 -8.29 -11.01
N GLU A 61 -4.34 -9.37 -10.67
CA GLU A 61 -5.65 -9.30 -10.01
C GLU A 61 -5.52 -8.90 -8.54
N LYS A 62 -4.32 -9.09 -7.97
CA LYS A 62 -3.96 -8.74 -6.60
C LYS A 62 -3.39 -7.33 -6.52
N ASN A 63 -3.70 -6.63 -5.43
CA ASN A 63 -3.03 -5.36 -5.11
C ASN A 63 -1.66 -5.60 -4.47
N GLY A 64 -0.81 -4.56 -4.39
CA GLY A 64 0.54 -4.69 -3.85
C GLY A 64 0.60 -5.17 -2.39
N PHE A 65 -0.44 -4.95 -1.58
CA PHE A 65 -0.48 -5.46 -0.20
C PHE A 65 -0.74 -6.98 -0.14
N GLU A 66 -1.48 -7.53 -1.09
CA GLU A 66 -1.69 -8.98 -1.21
C GLU A 66 -0.41 -9.65 -1.73
N ILE A 67 0.26 -9.03 -2.70
CA ILE A 67 1.57 -9.49 -3.18
C ILE A 67 2.63 -9.45 -2.05
N LEU A 68 2.64 -8.40 -1.23
CA LEU A 68 3.51 -8.30 -0.04
C LEU A 68 3.28 -9.49 0.90
N ALA A 69 2.02 -9.83 1.21
CA ALA A 69 1.69 -10.96 2.06
C ALA A 69 2.16 -12.29 1.45
N ASP A 70 2.00 -12.48 0.14
CA ASP A 70 2.47 -13.67 -0.58
C ASP A 70 4.00 -13.79 -0.54
N ILE A 71 4.74 -12.69 -0.75
CA ILE A 71 6.21 -12.66 -0.67
C ILE A 71 6.66 -13.12 0.72
N LEU A 72 6.10 -12.52 1.77
CA LEU A 72 6.48 -12.83 3.15
C LEU A 72 6.01 -14.22 3.60
N SER A 73 4.96 -14.79 3.00
CA SER A 73 4.57 -16.17 3.22
C SER A 73 5.57 -17.19 2.63
N ILE A 74 6.20 -16.83 1.48
CA ILE A 74 7.22 -17.67 0.81
C ILE A 74 8.57 -17.51 1.52
N ASN A 75 8.97 -16.29 1.82
CA ASN A 75 10.22 -15.99 2.52
C ASN A 75 10.02 -14.84 3.52
N PRO A 76 9.81 -15.16 4.82
CA PRO A 76 9.55 -14.18 5.88
C PRO A 76 10.68 -13.16 6.10
N ASP A 77 11.92 -13.48 5.72
CA ASP A 77 13.08 -12.61 5.88
C ASP A 77 13.25 -11.61 4.72
N SER A 78 12.36 -11.64 3.73
CA SER A 78 12.41 -10.73 2.58
C SER A 78 12.25 -9.27 3.00
N LYS A 79 13.15 -8.42 2.55
CA LYS A 79 13.06 -6.97 2.76
C LYS A 79 12.26 -6.34 1.64
N VAL A 80 10.96 -6.17 1.87
CA VAL A 80 10.05 -5.56 0.90
C VAL A 80 9.87 -4.08 1.21
N VAL A 81 10.19 -3.24 0.25
CA VAL A 81 9.98 -1.80 0.29
C VAL A 81 8.86 -1.45 -0.68
N ILE A 82 7.80 -0.86 -0.15
CA ILE A 82 6.69 -0.39 -0.97
C ILE A 82 7.06 0.92 -1.67
N LEU A 83 6.84 0.98 -2.98
CA LEU A 83 6.87 2.22 -3.76
C LEU A 83 5.43 2.64 -4.09
N SER A 84 5.08 3.91 -3.88
CA SER A 84 3.73 4.39 -4.19
C SER A 84 3.72 5.84 -4.66
N SER A 85 2.86 6.16 -5.62
CA SER A 85 2.55 7.54 -5.98
C SER A 85 1.66 8.23 -4.93
N TYR A 86 1.06 7.46 -4.02
CA TYR A 86 0.17 7.96 -2.98
C TYR A 86 0.89 7.99 -1.63
N ASP A 87 1.01 9.18 -1.03
CA ASP A 87 1.62 9.38 0.30
C ASP A 87 0.55 9.43 1.39
N MET A 88 -0.33 8.40 1.42
CA MET A 88 -1.45 8.35 2.34
C MET A 88 -1.09 7.64 3.65
N PRO A 89 -1.39 8.24 4.82
CA PRO A 89 -1.06 7.67 6.12
C PRO A 89 -1.56 6.24 6.31
N ILE A 90 -2.75 5.93 5.79
CA ILE A 90 -3.34 4.59 5.89
C ILE A 90 -2.55 3.55 5.10
N TYR A 91 -2.03 3.92 3.91
CA TYR A 91 -1.24 2.99 3.10
C TYR A 91 0.10 2.68 3.76
N LYS A 92 0.74 3.70 4.37
CA LYS A 92 1.95 3.49 5.18
C LYS A 92 1.69 2.52 6.32
N LYS A 93 0.62 2.76 7.10
CA LYS A 93 0.26 1.88 8.20
C LYS A 93 -0.02 0.46 7.74
N MET A 94 -0.85 0.27 6.71
CA MET A 94 -1.15 -1.04 6.15
C MET A 94 0.10 -1.78 5.65
N ALA A 95 1.04 -1.08 5.02
CA ALA A 95 2.29 -1.66 4.56
C ALA A 95 3.12 -2.21 5.74
N PHE A 96 3.31 -1.39 6.78
CA PHE A 96 4.09 -1.82 7.94
C PHE A 96 3.39 -2.88 8.78
N ASP A 97 2.07 -2.79 8.98
CA ASP A 97 1.28 -3.82 9.69
C ASP A 97 1.34 -5.18 8.98
N LYS A 98 1.57 -5.17 7.65
CA LYS A 98 1.77 -6.38 6.84
C LYS A 98 3.25 -6.80 6.70
N GLY A 99 4.18 -6.10 7.36
CA GLY A 99 5.60 -6.49 7.41
C GLY A 99 6.48 -5.84 6.34
N ALA A 100 6.05 -4.78 5.65
CA ALA A 100 6.95 -4.03 4.78
C ALA A 100 8.11 -3.43 5.58
N ALA A 101 9.31 -3.49 5.01
CA ALA A 101 10.53 -2.93 5.62
C ALA A 101 10.55 -1.39 5.53
N ASP A 102 9.97 -0.83 4.47
CA ASP A 102 9.78 0.62 4.30
C ASP A 102 8.65 0.92 3.32
N PHE A 103 8.18 2.19 3.34
CA PHE A 103 7.19 2.74 2.43
C PHE A 103 7.71 4.05 1.85
N ILE A 104 7.96 4.11 0.55
CA ILE A 104 8.61 5.24 -0.11
C ILE A 104 7.68 5.83 -1.18
N ASN A 105 7.52 7.16 -1.18
CA ASN A 105 6.81 7.84 -2.25
C ASN A 105 7.65 7.84 -3.53
N LYS A 106 7.04 7.58 -4.69
CA LYS A 106 7.72 7.60 -6.00
C LYS A 106 8.27 8.98 -6.41
N SER A 107 7.88 10.04 -5.69
CA SER A 107 8.35 11.42 -5.93
C SER A 107 9.65 11.79 -5.21
N VAL A 108 10.21 10.91 -4.37
CA VAL A 108 11.49 11.18 -3.70
C VAL A 108 12.64 11.26 -4.69
N SER A 109 13.72 11.96 -4.30
CA SER A 109 14.94 11.98 -5.12
C SER A 109 15.63 10.62 -5.13
N MET A 110 16.51 10.39 -6.12
CA MET A 110 17.29 9.14 -6.18
C MET A 110 18.24 9.00 -5.00
N GLU A 111 18.80 10.11 -4.51
CA GLU A 111 19.67 10.13 -3.35
C GLU A 111 18.92 9.68 -2.09
N GLU A 112 17.69 10.20 -1.88
CA GLU A 112 16.84 9.80 -0.76
C GLU A 112 16.45 8.32 -0.87
N LEU A 113 16.03 7.87 -2.06
CA LEU A 113 15.70 6.46 -2.30
C LEU A 113 16.86 5.54 -1.92
N VAL A 114 18.05 5.80 -2.46
CA VAL A 114 19.25 4.98 -2.20
C VAL A 114 19.62 4.99 -0.71
N GLU A 115 19.54 6.14 -0.04
CA GLU A 115 19.82 6.25 1.40
C GLU A 115 18.82 5.42 2.22
N ARG A 116 17.54 5.44 1.87
CA ARG A 116 16.52 4.64 2.52
C ARG A 116 16.73 3.14 2.30
N LEU A 117 17.07 2.71 1.09
CA LEU A 117 17.39 1.31 0.80
C LEU A 117 18.61 0.82 1.59
N LYS A 118 19.66 1.65 1.76
CA LYS A 118 20.81 1.33 2.63
C LYS A 118 20.38 1.10 4.09
N ARG A 119 19.47 1.92 4.59
CA ARG A 119 18.95 1.77 5.96
C ARG A 119 18.16 0.46 6.14
N VAL A 120 17.34 0.11 5.14
CA VAL A 120 16.61 -1.16 5.14
C VAL A 120 17.58 -2.35 5.18
N LEU A 121 18.68 -2.31 4.43
CA LEU A 121 19.70 -3.35 4.50
C LEU A 121 20.30 -3.50 5.92
N CYS A 122 20.48 -2.38 6.63
CA CYS A 122 20.98 -2.36 8.00
C CYS A 122 19.91 -2.64 9.07
N ASN A 123 18.71 -3.11 8.69
CA ASN A 123 17.56 -3.35 9.58
C ASN A 123 17.12 -2.09 10.37
N LYS A 124 17.37 -0.90 9.84
CA LYS A 124 16.92 0.37 10.42
C LYS A 124 15.59 0.76 9.76
N THR A 125 14.48 0.43 10.41
CA THR A 125 13.14 0.72 9.90
C THR A 125 12.63 2.12 10.27
N TYR A 126 11.76 2.70 9.43
CA TYR A 126 11.12 4.00 9.67
C TYR A 126 9.82 3.92 10.49
N TYR A 127 9.50 2.77 11.07
CA TYR A 127 8.23 2.49 11.77
C TYR A 127 7.84 3.54 12.83
N ASN A 128 8.80 4.21 13.46
CA ASN A 128 8.56 5.12 14.60
C ASN A 128 7.88 6.46 14.26
N LYS A 129 7.50 6.74 13.02
CA LYS A 129 6.91 8.02 12.59
C LYS A 129 5.46 7.91 12.09
N ILE A 130 4.84 6.75 12.20
CA ILE A 130 3.48 6.58 11.72
C ILE A 130 2.52 7.02 12.83
N PRO A 131 1.55 7.91 12.54
CA PRO A 131 0.50 8.23 13.48
C PRO A 131 -0.23 6.96 13.91
N ASN A 132 -0.65 6.88 15.17
CA ASN A 132 -1.47 5.78 15.65
C ASN A 132 -2.88 5.94 15.04
N ILE A 133 -3.06 5.44 13.81
CA ILE A 133 -4.33 5.47 13.08
C ILE A 133 -4.99 4.12 13.26
N GLU A 134 -6.20 4.11 13.76
CA GLU A 134 -7.00 2.89 13.81
C GLU A 134 -7.51 2.56 12.41
N VAL A 135 -7.10 1.40 11.88
CA VAL A 135 -7.41 1.00 10.49
C VAL A 135 -8.86 0.53 10.42
N LEU A 136 -9.60 1.04 9.45
CA LEU A 136 -10.93 0.52 9.14
C LEU A 136 -10.82 -0.86 8.51
N THR A 137 -11.73 -1.75 8.91
CA THR A 137 -11.88 -3.06 8.26
C THR A 137 -12.40 -2.89 6.82
N GLU A 138 -12.21 -3.89 5.98
CA GLU A 138 -12.74 -3.87 4.59
C GLU A 138 -14.25 -3.59 4.56
N ARG A 139 -14.99 -4.17 5.51
CA ARG A 139 -16.44 -3.94 5.65
C ARG A 139 -16.77 -2.49 5.98
N GLU A 140 -16.03 -1.89 6.90
CA GLU A 140 -16.18 -0.49 7.27
C GLU A 140 -15.80 0.45 6.11
N ILE A 141 -14.78 0.11 5.31
CA ILE A 141 -14.40 0.87 4.11
C ILE A 141 -15.52 0.86 3.07
N VAL A 142 -16.13 -0.29 2.81
CA VAL A 142 -17.28 -0.40 1.90
C VAL A 142 -18.45 0.46 2.38
N ILE A 143 -18.77 0.41 3.67
CA ILE A 143 -19.84 1.21 4.28
C ILE A 143 -19.50 2.71 4.20
N LEU A 144 -18.29 3.10 4.56
CA LEU A 144 -17.81 4.48 4.48
C LEU A 144 -17.97 5.05 3.07
N ARG A 145 -17.52 4.32 2.06
CA ARG A 145 -17.66 4.72 0.65
C ARG A 145 -19.12 4.91 0.23
N ALA A 146 -20.02 4.03 0.69
CA ALA A 146 -21.44 4.12 0.37
C ALA A 146 -22.11 5.32 1.04
N ILE A 147 -21.87 5.57 2.33
CA ILE A 147 -22.44 6.74 3.02
C ILE A 147 -21.88 8.06 2.46
N CYS A 148 -20.61 8.11 2.09
CA CYS A 148 -19.97 9.30 1.51
C CYS A 148 -20.46 9.59 0.08
N LYS A 149 -20.94 8.57 -0.67
CA LYS A 149 -21.65 8.75 -1.94
C LYS A 149 -23.07 9.25 -1.79
N GLY A 150 -23.60 9.30 -0.56
CA GLY A 150 -24.98 9.70 -0.29
C GLY A 150 -26.01 8.58 -0.48
N ASP A 151 -25.58 7.32 -0.53
CA ASP A 151 -26.51 6.19 -0.62
C ASP A 151 -27.45 6.12 0.58
N VAL A 152 -28.72 5.81 0.34
CA VAL A 152 -29.73 5.66 1.40
C VAL A 152 -29.37 4.48 2.30
N LYS A 153 -29.33 4.69 3.60
CA LYS A 153 -28.91 3.67 4.61
C LYS A 153 -29.66 2.34 4.45
N LYS A 154 -30.98 2.40 4.20
CA LYS A 154 -31.79 1.19 3.95
C LYS A 154 -31.29 0.41 2.72
N LYS A 155 -30.87 1.10 1.64
CA LYS A 155 -30.27 0.48 0.45
C LYS A 155 -28.92 -0.14 0.76
N ILE A 156 -28.08 0.56 1.53
CA ILE A 156 -26.76 0.03 1.96
C ILE A 156 -26.95 -1.26 2.77
N ALA A 157 -27.83 -1.25 3.78
CA ALA A 157 -28.10 -2.41 4.61
C ALA A 157 -28.58 -3.61 3.78
N LYS A 158 -29.51 -3.39 2.83
CA LYS A 158 -30.01 -4.42 1.91
C LYS A 158 -28.88 -5.00 1.05
N ASN A 159 -28.06 -4.15 0.44
CA ASN A 159 -26.96 -4.58 -0.45
C ASN A 159 -25.89 -5.38 0.31
N LEU A 160 -25.71 -5.10 1.60
CA LEU A 160 -24.72 -5.76 2.44
C LEU A 160 -25.30 -6.95 3.22
N PHE A 161 -26.60 -7.28 3.00
CA PHE A 161 -27.31 -8.37 3.70
C PHE A 161 -27.24 -8.26 5.23
N ILE A 162 -27.41 -7.04 5.78
CA ILE A 162 -27.44 -6.76 7.21
C ILE A 162 -28.68 -5.96 7.59
N SER A 163 -29.01 -5.95 8.90
CA SER A 163 -30.09 -5.08 9.43
C SER A 163 -29.64 -3.61 9.42
N GLU A 164 -30.60 -2.69 9.37
CA GLU A 164 -30.29 -1.25 9.51
C GLU A 164 -29.61 -0.96 10.86
N ARG A 165 -30.02 -1.64 11.93
CA ARG A 165 -29.39 -1.54 13.26
C ARG A 165 -27.90 -1.93 13.20
N THR A 166 -27.58 -3.02 12.52
CA THR A 166 -26.18 -3.45 12.34
C THR A 166 -25.39 -2.43 11.52
N LEU A 167 -26.00 -1.85 10.48
CA LEU A 167 -25.38 -0.78 9.70
C LEU A 167 -25.07 0.46 10.56
N TYR A 168 -26.02 0.88 11.41
CA TYR A 168 -25.78 2.01 12.32
C TYR A 168 -24.64 1.75 13.30
N ASN A 169 -24.50 0.54 13.82
CA ASN A 169 -23.37 0.17 14.68
C ASN A 169 -22.04 0.27 13.91
N HIS A 170 -21.99 -0.19 12.65
CA HIS A 170 -20.78 -0.02 11.82
C HIS A 170 -20.46 1.45 11.55
N ILE A 171 -21.47 2.28 11.25
CA ILE A 171 -21.28 3.72 11.04
C ILE A 171 -20.72 4.38 12.30
N GLN A 172 -21.24 4.03 13.49
CA GLN A 172 -20.73 4.56 14.75
C GLN A 172 -19.27 4.14 14.96
N ASN A 173 -18.94 2.87 14.77
CA ASN A 173 -17.57 2.39 14.88
C ASN A 173 -16.62 3.10 13.90
N ILE A 174 -17.08 3.39 12.67
CA ILE A 174 -16.30 4.18 11.70
C ILE A 174 -16.06 5.58 12.23
N TYR A 175 -17.07 6.24 12.79
CA TYR A 175 -16.94 7.59 13.33
C TYR A 175 -15.99 7.62 14.52
N ASP A 176 -16.08 6.64 15.42
CA ASP A 176 -15.20 6.52 16.57
C ASP A 176 -13.73 6.32 16.12
N LYS A 177 -13.47 5.38 15.19
CA LYS A 177 -12.14 5.13 14.63
C LYS A 177 -11.55 6.30 13.86
N LEU A 178 -12.39 7.07 13.17
CA LEU A 178 -11.97 8.26 12.46
C LEU A 178 -11.96 9.52 13.35
N GLU A 179 -12.42 9.44 14.61
CA GLU A 179 -12.55 10.58 15.52
C GLU A 179 -13.37 11.71 14.89
N VAL A 180 -14.57 11.38 14.39
CA VAL A 180 -15.49 12.31 13.72
C VAL A 180 -16.91 12.14 14.23
N SER A 181 -17.77 13.15 13.99
CA SER A 181 -19.13 13.18 14.54
C SER A 181 -20.23 13.01 13.48
N ASN A 182 -19.89 13.16 12.20
CA ASN A 182 -20.87 13.13 11.10
C ASN A 182 -20.25 12.68 9.77
N THR A 183 -21.10 12.43 8.78
CA THR A 183 -20.70 11.96 7.45
C THR A 183 -19.80 12.94 6.70
N VAL A 184 -19.99 14.26 6.87
CA VAL A 184 -19.18 15.27 6.17
C VAL A 184 -17.76 15.28 6.73
N GLU A 185 -17.61 15.22 8.04
CA GLU A 185 -16.30 15.07 8.70
C GLU A 185 -15.64 13.75 8.32
N ALA A 186 -16.42 12.65 8.31
CA ALA A 186 -15.94 11.34 7.89
C ALA A 186 -15.42 11.36 6.44
N TYR A 187 -16.13 12.00 5.53
CA TYR A 187 -15.70 12.18 4.14
C TYR A 187 -14.37 12.94 4.04
N ASN A 188 -14.26 14.10 4.70
CA ASN A 188 -13.05 14.90 4.70
C ASN A 188 -11.85 14.15 5.31
N LYS A 189 -12.07 13.45 6.42
CA LYS A 189 -11.03 12.64 7.08
C LYS A 189 -10.63 11.45 6.22
N ALA A 190 -11.61 10.79 5.57
CA ALA A 190 -11.38 9.64 4.69
C ALA A 190 -10.52 10.00 3.47
N ILE A 191 -10.74 11.17 2.87
CA ILE A 191 -9.88 11.69 1.78
C ILE A 191 -8.45 11.92 2.30
N LYS A 192 -8.30 12.61 3.42
CA LYS A 192 -6.97 12.92 4.00
C LYS A 192 -6.18 11.66 4.36
N LEU A 193 -6.86 10.61 4.80
CA LEU A 193 -6.23 9.34 5.17
C LEU A 193 -6.00 8.41 3.96
N GLY A 194 -6.75 8.60 2.87
CA GLY A 194 -6.65 7.78 1.66
C GLY A 194 -7.65 6.63 1.54
N TYR A 195 -8.71 6.62 2.34
CA TYR A 195 -9.79 5.62 2.20
C TYR A 195 -10.70 5.86 0.99
N ILE A 196 -10.80 7.13 0.57
CA ILE A 196 -11.65 7.59 -0.53
C ILE A 196 -10.84 8.54 -1.41
N GLU A 197 -10.93 8.34 -2.74
CA GLU A 197 -10.41 9.28 -3.71
C GLU A 197 -11.35 10.51 -3.78
N PRO A 198 -10.82 11.72 -3.93
CA PRO A 198 -11.66 12.91 -4.15
C PRO A 198 -12.56 12.69 -5.37
N LEU A 199 -13.85 13.03 -5.25
CA LEU A 199 -14.72 13.08 -6.41
C LEU A 199 -14.23 14.24 -7.30
N MET A 200 -13.70 13.89 -8.48
CA MET A 200 -13.42 14.87 -9.54
C MET A 200 -14.69 15.22 -10.31
#